data_b718f2eea773102d54a5b89fe24c9cae
#
_entry.id   b718f2eea773102d54a5b89fe24c9cae
#
_cell.length_a   1.000
_cell.length_b   1.000
_cell.length_c   1.000
_cell.angle_alpha   90.00
_cell.angle_beta   90.00
_cell.angle_gamma   90.00
#
_symmetry.space_group_name_H-M   'P 1'
#
loop_
_entity.id
_entity.type
_entity.pdbx_description
1 polymer ?
#
loop_
_entity_poly.entity_id
_entity_poly.type
_entity_poly.pdbx_seq_one_letter_code
_entity_poly.pdbx_strand_id
1 'polypeptide(L)'
;MSTRRFIARLSWLALSVIVFWIVTSIARQGAAAEQPIDLTRGLIGYWKLQGDCRDYSQQGNHGKNYGVDLKTGAFDGRSAYIEVPWNDSLRLGKGDFTLSAWVHTEKIVDDTLGDVVSLYDPKRRNGVTLNLKSSSGGYQSSGDDRHVYFGIDNDRLAPWQDCGRPSATSNYIANSLTVFNGHLYAANIDARDEADWGHVFRYAGGEKWGDCGRVGRRRTTGVMGLIVHQGRLYAGTSTYDWTRVFSGRYDPARVYRYEGGTDWTDCGEPGGAMLRINCMASFGGRLYVGGDRGLPPPGELQWTGRPYRVYVYEGGTSWRVAGSLPAERPKNCYPHAMAVHDGKLYVGYPNVYAFDGVAWQFAGLPIGDTPVELKPSLQVHALEVYRGRLLAGMWPEARVVEYLGGEQWADRGRLGDGTEINALTVYNGQLYAGAIPRGEVSRYDGEGHWTSLRKFYSPPGWDPGPAVAPVRAEINNWTRVTSLTVYQGRLFASLGSCKSCVDDAPADVRGKVFSVQAGQCISYDDDLGPGWKHLVAMRAGNKLQLFVDGRLVAESARFDANQYDLAAEQPLRIGFGEQDYFTGQIREVRLYRRALTPAEIESLQSIR
;
A
#
# COMPACT_ATOMS: atom_id res chain seq x y z
N MET A 1 69.94 -60.34 -1.99
CA MET A 1 69.00 -59.45 -1.27
C MET A 1 69.38 -57.99 -1.42
N SER A 2 69.51 -57.44 -2.64
CA SER A 2 70.02 -56.04 -2.77
C SER A 2 69.46 -55.27 -3.99
N THR A 3 68.59 -55.79 -4.79
CA THR A 3 68.15 -55.10 -6.00
C THR A 3 66.67 -54.61 -6.01
N ARG A 4 65.92 -54.97 -5.00
CA ARG A 4 64.47 -54.52 -4.93
C ARG A 4 64.22 -53.20 -4.14
N ARG A 5 65.24 -52.65 -3.43
CA ARG A 5 65.05 -51.38 -2.68
C ARG A 5 65.49 -50.13 -3.43
N PHE A 6 66.15 -50.27 -4.60
CA PHE A 6 66.59 -49.10 -5.38
C PHE A 6 65.55 -48.60 -6.38
N ILE A 7 64.68 -49.49 -6.87
CA ILE A 7 63.60 -49.12 -7.84
C ILE A 7 62.45 -48.43 -7.18
N ALA A 8 62.15 -48.69 -5.90
CA ALA A 8 61.10 -48.06 -5.15
C ALA A 8 61.37 -46.58 -4.79
N ARG A 9 62.65 -46.15 -4.70
CA ARG A 9 62.99 -44.75 -4.37
C ARG A 9 62.97 -43.82 -5.60
N LEU A 10 63.19 -44.31 -6.81
CA LEU A 10 63.15 -43.51 -8.02
C LEU A 10 61.69 -43.24 -8.49
N SER A 11 60.76 -44.16 -8.22
CA SER A 11 59.34 -43.98 -8.54
C SER A 11 58.63 -42.94 -7.65
N TRP A 12 59.07 -42.77 -6.41
CA TRP A 12 58.49 -41.76 -5.53
C TRP A 12 58.98 -40.33 -5.82
N LEU A 13 60.20 -40.15 -6.29
CA LEU A 13 60.72 -38.84 -6.70
C LEU A 13 60.11 -38.37 -8.02
N ALA A 14 59.85 -39.29 -8.99
CA ALA A 14 59.20 -38.95 -10.25
C ALA A 14 57.72 -38.58 -10.06
N LEU A 15 57.00 -39.26 -9.15
CA LEU A 15 55.61 -38.93 -8.82
C LEU A 15 55.47 -37.59 -8.10
N SER A 16 56.40 -37.28 -7.19
CA SER A 16 56.38 -36.03 -6.43
C SER A 16 56.66 -34.79 -7.31
N VAL A 17 57.50 -34.92 -8.32
CA VAL A 17 57.78 -33.82 -9.26
C VAL A 17 56.61 -33.60 -10.23
N ILE A 18 55.94 -34.69 -10.71
CA ILE A 18 54.77 -34.57 -11.58
C ILE A 18 53.57 -33.97 -10.80
N VAL A 19 53.34 -34.37 -9.57
CA VAL A 19 52.28 -33.79 -8.72
C VAL A 19 52.56 -32.31 -8.42
N PHE A 20 53.80 -31.91 -8.17
CA PHE A 20 54.15 -30.51 -7.94
C PHE A 20 53.98 -29.65 -9.20
N TRP A 21 54.26 -30.18 -10.40
CA TRP A 21 54.02 -29.49 -11.67
C TRP A 21 52.52 -29.38 -12.01
N ILE A 22 51.74 -30.41 -11.73
CA ILE A 22 50.27 -30.38 -11.94
C ILE A 22 49.63 -29.41 -10.95
N VAL A 23 50.00 -29.41 -9.68
CA VAL A 23 49.47 -28.47 -8.67
C VAL A 23 49.88 -27.02 -8.97
N THR A 24 51.10 -26.78 -9.45
CA THR A 24 51.54 -25.42 -9.86
C THR A 24 50.95 -24.99 -11.19
N SER A 25 50.58 -25.92 -12.09
CA SER A 25 49.85 -25.59 -13.34
C SER A 25 48.38 -25.32 -13.08
N ILE A 26 47.74 -26.03 -12.13
CA ILE A 26 46.35 -25.76 -11.73
C ILE A 26 46.25 -24.46 -10.91
N ALA A 27 47.25 -24.12 -10.11
CA ALA A 27 47.30 -22.85 -9.38
C ALA A 27 47.57 -21.61 -10.27
N ARG A 28 47.96 -21.81 -11.55
CA ARG A 28 48.14 -20.74 -12.52
C ARG A 28 47.00 -20.61 -13.55
N GLN A 29 46.01 -21.49 -13.50
CA GLN A 29 44.80 -21.31 -14.27
C GLN A 29 43.76 -20.56 -13.42
N GLY A 30 43.74 -19.24 -13.56
CA GLY A 30 42.55 -18.44 -13.37
C GLY A 30 42.43 -17.59 -12.11
N ALA A 31 43.41 -16.76 -11.84
CA ALA A 31 42.99 -15.40 -11.52
C ALA A 31 42.81 -14.71 -12.88
N ALA A 32 41.67 -14.89 -13.53
CA ALA A 32 41.22 -13.91 -14.51
C ALA A 32 41.27 -12.59 -13.75
N ALA A 33 42.13 -11.67 -14.15
CA ALA A 33 42.14 -10.32 -13.59
C ALA A 33 40.71 -9.82 -13.67
N GLU A 34 40.07 -9.60 -12.53
CA GLU A 34 38.75 -9.00 -12.47
C GLU A 34 38.86 -7.73 -13.30
N GLN A 35 38.13 -7.70 -14.41
CA GLN A 35 38.06 -6.52 -15.26
C GLN A 35 37.59 -5.37 -14.37
N PRO A 36 38.27 -4.21 -14.41
CA PRO A 36 37.84 -3.07 -13.63
C PRO A 36 36.38 -2.80 -13.89
N ILE A 37 35.56 -2.64 -12.84
CA ILE A 37 34.13 -2.38 -12.94
C ILE A 37 33.95 -1.03 -13.62
N ASP A 38 33.35 -1.03 -14.81
CA ASP A 38 33.02 0.18 -15.57
C ASP A 38 31.55 0.58 -15.36
N LEU A 39 31.34 1.48 -14.42
CA LEU A 39 30.02 2.05 -14.10
C LEU A 39 29.56 3.12 -15.09
N THR A 40 30.35 3.46 -16.12
CA THR A 40 29.95 4.44 -17.13
C THR A 40 29.24 3.81 -18.33
N ARG A 41 29.45 2.52 -18.56
CA ARG A 41 28.85 1.79 -19.66
C ARG A 41 27.31 1.75 -19.54
N GLY A 42 26.64 2.28 -20.57
CA GLY A 42 25.16 2.32 -20.63
C GLY A 42 24.50 3.31 -19.67
N LEU A 43 25.29 4.14 -18.99
CA LEU A 43 24.78 5.20 -18.11
C LEU A 43 24.17 6.31 -18.96
N ILE A 44 22.85 6.58 -18.76
CA ILE A 44 22.11 7.59 -19.52
C ILE A 44 21.64 8.76 -18.65
N GLY A 45 21.77 8.65 -17.34
CA GLY A 45 21.51 9.73 -16.40
C GLY A 45 22.20 9.46 -15.07
N TYR A 46 22.79 10.52 -14.49
CA TYR A 46 23.43 10.46 -13.17
C TYR A 46 23.31 11.79 -12.44
N TRP A 47 22.46 11.84 -11.43
CA TRP A 47 22.20 13.03 -10.62
C TRP A 47 22.66 12.76 -9.18
N LYS A 48 23.71 13.48 -8.76
CA LYS A 48 24.26 13.35 -7.40
C LYS A 48 23.29 13.88 -6.35
N LEU A 49 22.58 14.98 -6.68
CA LEU A 49 21.69 15.73 -5.79
C LEU A 49 22.41 16.23 -4.53
N GLN A 50 23.67 16.57 -4.71
CA GLN A 50 24.58 17.15 -3.69
C GLN A 50 25.23 18.38 -4.29
N GLY A 51 24.69 19.54 -3.96
CA GLY A 51 25.14 20.84 -4.50
C GLY A 51 24.42 21.27 -5.78
N ASP A 52 24.11 20.35 -6.68
CA ASP A 52 23.38 20.62 -7.91
C ASP A 52 22.50 19.44 -8.38
N CYS A 53 21.75 19.65 -9.46
CA CYS A 53 20.97 18.62 -10.13
C CYS A 53 21.44 18.37 -11.58
N ARG A 54 22.74 18.56 -11.85
CA ARG A 54 23.34 18.28 -13.14
C ARG A 54 23.43 16.80 -13.42
N ASP A 55 23.34 16.46 -14.69
CA ASP A 55 23.63 15.11 -15.17
C ASP A 55 25.12 14.92 -15.37
N TYR A 56 25.68 13.93 -14.69
CA TYR A 56 27.08 13.54 -14.76
C TYR A 56 27.31 12.32 -15.67
N SER A 57 26.28 11.85 -16.38
CA SER A 57 26.39 10.75 -17.35
C SER A 57 26.98 11.16 -18.71
N GLN A 58 27.16 12.46 -18.93
CA GLN A 58 27.56 13.08 -20.20
C GLN A 58 26.48 13.04 -21.30
N GLN A 59 25.22 12.66 -20.97
CA GLN A 59 24.11 12.70 -21.93
C GLN A 59 23.38 14.05 -21.95
N GLY A 60 23.70 14.94 -21.01
CA GLY A 60 23.10 16.28 -20.95
C GLY A 60 21.68 16.30 -20.37
N ASN A 61 21.26 15.27 -19.66
CA ASN A 61 19.96 15.14 -19.00
C ASN A 61 19.90 15.94 -17.69
N HIS A 62 20.19 17.26 -17.75
CA HIS A 62 20.21 18.10 -16.56
C HIS A 62 18.83 18.26 -15.96
N GLY A 63 18.75 18.12 -14.62
CA GLY A 63 17.53 18.34 -13.87
C GLY A 63 17.25 19.83 -13.64
N LYS A 64 15.97 20.16 -13.50
CA LYS A 64 15.49 21.44 -12.99
C LYS A 64 14.99 21.23 -11.56
N ASN A 65 15.51 22.02 -10.63
CA ASN A 65 15.13 21.93 -9.23
C ASN A 65 13.85 22.72 -8.94
N TYR A 66 12.89 22.04 -8.31
CA TYR A 66 11.67 22.61 -7.77
C TYR A 66 11.66 22.42 -6.23
N GLY A 67 12.38 23.26 -5.52
CA GLY A 67 12.33 23.33 -4.06
C GLY A 67 13.15 22.31 -3.27
N VAL A 68 13.89 21.40 -3.91
CA VAL A 68 14.76 20.43 -3.20
C VAL A 68 15.95 21.16 -2.57
N ASP A 69 16.23 20.89 -1.31
CA ASP A 69 17.48 21.34 -0.67
C ASP A 69 18.66 20.50 -1.17
N LEU A 70 19.33 20.98 -2.18
CA LEU A 70 20.47 20.27 -2.78
C LEU A 70 21.72 20.21 -1.88
N LYS A 71 21.78 20.94 -0.75
CA LYS A 71 22.89 20.82 0.20
C LYS A 71 22.81 19.49 0.96
N THR A 72 21.59 19.09 1.30
CA THR A 72 21.29 17.88 2.06
C THR A 72 20.69 16.75 1.22
N GLY A 73 20.19 17.06 0.01
CA GLY A 73 19.38 16.14 -0.81
C GLY A 73 17.98 15.92 -0.23
N ALA A 74 17.46 16.91 0.53
CA ALA A 74 16.17 16.77 1.21
C ALA A 74 14.99 17.19 0.33
N PHE A 75 13.96 16.37 0.36
CA PHE A 75 12.64 16.53 -0.24
C PHE A 75 11.61 16.73 0.86
N ASP A 76 10.67 17.65 0.67
CA ASP A 76 9.76 18.13 1.72
C ASP A 76 8.44 17.35 1.84
N GLY A 77 8.21 16.37 0.95
CA GLY A 77 6.95 15.61 0.89
C GLY A 77 5.75 16.39 0.36
N ARG A 78 5.92 17.62 -0.14
CA ARG A 78 4.80 18.52 -0.47
C ARG A 78 4.87 19.15 -1.84
N SER A 79 6.07 19.56 -2.25
CA SER A 79 6.27 20.34 -3.46
C SER A 79 7.66 20.19 -4.07
N ALA A 80 8.62 19.64 -3.30
CA ALA A 80 10.00 19.54 -3.72
C ALA A 80 10.23 18.32 -4.63
N TYR A 81 10.76 18.56 -5.83
CA TYR A 81 11.17 17.50 -6.76
C TYR A 81 12.19 18.03 -7.78
N ILE A 82 12.83 17.11 -8.48
CA ILE A 82 13.66 17.40 -9.64
C ILE A 82 12.93 16.91 -10.88
N GLU A 83 12.85 17.77 -11.91
CA GLU A 83 12.32 17.40 -13.22
C GLU A 83 13.44 17.41 -14.26
N VAL A 84 13.64 16.28 -14.92
CA VAL A 84 14.54 16.15 -16.07
C VAL A 84 13.69 16.19 -17.33
N PRO A 85 13.83 17.23 -18.18
CA PRO A 85 13.07 17.34 -19.40
C PRO A 85 13.25 16.11 -20.29
N TRP A 86 12.16 15.69 -20.91
CA TRP A 86 12.20 14.57 -21.84
C TRP A 86 13.17 14.82 -23.00
N ASN A 87 13.92 13.79 -23.36
CA ASN A 87 14.61 13.67 -24.63
C ASN A 87 14.82 12.17 -24.99
N ASP A 88 15.21 11.90 -26.23
CA ASP A 88 15.34 10.53 -26.74
C ASP A 88 16.33 9.66 -25.96
N SER A 89 17.31 10.27 -25.28
CA SER A 89 18.25 9.50 -24.43
C SER A 89 17.57 8.88 -23.22
N LEU A 90 16.41 9.35 -22.80
CA LEU A 90 15.63 8.80 -21.67
C LEU A 90 14.66 7.70 -22.10
N ARG A 91 14.50 7.44 -23.40
CA ARG A 91 13.63 6.37 -23.90
C ARG A 91 14.19 5.00 -23.51
N LEU A 92 13.46 4.25 -22.70
CA LEU A 92 13.87 2.91 -22.23
C LEU A 92 13.51 1.81 -23.24
N GLY A 93 12.40 1.94 -23.95
CA GLY A 93 11.97 1.00 -24.98
C GLY A 93 11.70 -0.40 -24.44
N LYS A 94 12.09 -1.41 -25.23
CA LYS A 94 11.93 -2.83 -24.90
C LYS A 94 13.16 -3.45 -24.24
N GLY A 95 14.23 -2.66 -24.06
CA GLY A 95 15.53 -3.13 -23.57
C GLY A 95 15.60 -3.24 -22.04
N ASP A 96 16.70 -3.79 -21.61
CA ASP A 96 17.06 -3.79 -20.19
C ASP A 96 17.37 -2.38 -19.70
N PHE A 97 17.08 -2.12 -18.45
CA PHE A 97 17.45 -0.88 -17.79
C PHE A 97 17.65 -1.10 -16.29
N THR A 98 18.34 -0.16 -15.64
CA THR A 98 18.53 -0.15 -14.20
C THR A 98 18.36 1.25 -13.66
N LEU A 99 17.52 1.40 -12.64
CA LEU A 99 17.42 2.57 -11.76
C LEU A 99 18.17 2.27 -10.47
N SER A 100 18.99 3.18 -10.01
CA SER A 100 19.70 3.08 -8.72
C SER A 100 19.58 4.40 -7.99
N ALA A 101 19.30 4.35 -6.69
CA ALA A 101 19.20 5.53 -5.85
C ALA A 101 19.57 5.21 -4.40
N TRP A 102 20.21 6.14 -3.71
CA TRP A 102 20.26 6.16 -2.25
C TRP A 102 19.08 6.96 -1.72
N VAL A 103 18.32 6.35 -0.82
CA VAL A 103 17.16 6.97 -0.16
C VAL A 103 17.34 6.96 1.35
N HIS A 104 16.91 8.01 2.00
CA HIS A 104 16.86 8.12 3.45
C HIS A 104 15.43 8.42 3.89
N THR A 105 14.93 7.65 4.83
CA THR A 105 13.63 7.91 5.47
C THR A 105 13.83 8.15 6.96
N GLU A 106 12.99 9.01 7.52
CA GLU A 106 13.02 9.34 8.94
C GLU A 106 12.46 8.18 9.79
N LYS A 107 12.82 8.17 11.07
CA LYS A 107 12.30 7.17 12.02
C LYS A 107 10.79 7.27 12.19
N ILE A 108 10.27 8.48 12.25
CA ILE A 108 8.85 8.77 12.34
C ILE A 108 8.36 9.11 10.92
N VAL A 109 7.31 8.42 10.48
CA VAL A 109 6.67 8.66 9.18
C VAL A 109 5.38 9.42 9.45
N ASP A 110 5.34 10.69 9.05
CA ASP A 110 4.20 11.58 9.22
C ASP A 110 3.62 12.03 7.87
N ASP A 111 3.88 11.23 6.83
CA ASP A 111 3.44 11.48 5.48
C ASP A 111 3.38 10.19 4.67
N THR A 112 2.76 10.23 3.48
CA THR A 112 3.01 9.27 2.43
C THR A 112 4.47 9.42 2.00
N LEU A 113 5.21 8.31 1.89
CA LEU A 113 6.65 8.40 1.60
C LEU A 113 6.93 8.88 0.17
N GLY A 114 6.11 8.48 -0.80
CA GLY A 114 6.11 9.05 -2.14
C GLY A 114 7.06 8.39 -3.15
N ASP A 115 7.19 9.04 -4.30
CA ASP A 115 7.93 8.51 -5.43
C ASP A 115 9.42 8.86 -5.36
N VAL A 116 10.29 7.86 -5.54
CA VAL A 116 11.74 8.05 -5.67
C VAL A 116 12.08 8.48 -7.08
N VAL A 117 11.58 7.74 -8.09
CA VAL A 117 11.74 8.07 -9.52
C VAL A 117 10.48 7.68 -10.26
N SER A 118 9.98 8.57 -11.10
CA SER A 118 8.89 8.33 -12.03
C SER A 118 9.27 8.80 -13.44
N LEU A 119 9.12 7.91 -14.41
CA LEU A 119 9.12 8.21 -15.84
C LEU A 119 7.86 7.56 -16.42
N TYR A 120 6.70 8.16 -16.15
CA TYR A 120 5.41 7.55 -16.38
C TYR A 120 4.41 8.52 -17.03
N ASP A 121 3.70 8.02 -18.04
CA ASP A 121 2.57 8.70 -18.68
C ASP A 121 1.25 8.12 -18.16
N PRO A 122 0.54 8.81 -17.26
CA PRO A 122 -0.71 8.29 -16.67
C PRO A 122 -1.86 8.22 -17.68
N LYS A 123 -1.82 9.00 -18.77
CA LYS A 123 -2.85 8.96 -19.82
C LYS A 123 -2.69 7.73 -20.72
N ARG A 124 -1.44 7.42 -21.08
CA ARG A 124 -1.10 6.24 -21.89
C ARG A 124 -0.89 4.98 -21.04
N ARG A 125 -0.78 5.15 -19.72
CA ARG A 125 -0.39 4.08 -18.78
C ARG A 125 0.87 3.37 -19.25
N ASN A 126 1.90 4.16 -19.48
CA ASN A 126 3.16 3.67 -20.03
C ASN A 126 4.33 4.29 -19.27
N GLY A 127 5.28 3.46 -18.87
CA GLY A 127 6.51 3.92 -18.24
C GLY A 127 6.94 3.11 -17.03
N VAL A 128 7.66 3.77 -16.12
CA VAL A 128 8.34 3.18 -14.97
C VAL A 128 8.03 3.99 -13.71
N THR A 129 7.78 3.30 -12.60
CA THR A 129 7.65 3.90 -11.26
C THR A 129 8.50 3.15 -10.23
N LEU A 130 9.16 3.90 -9.36
CA LEU A 130 9.82 3.40 -8.15
C LEU A 130 9.38 4.29 -6.99
N ASN A 131 8.63 3.73 -6.04
CA ASN A 131 8.07 4.49 -4.93
C ASN A 131 8.11 3.72 -3.61
N LEU A 132 7.91 4.46 -2.51
CA LEU A 132 7.75 3.95 -1.17
C LEU A 132 6.39 4.37 -0.63
N LYS A 133 5.68 3.44 0.00
CA LYS A 133 4.47 3.75 0.77
C LYS A 133 4.23 2.73 1.87
N SER A 134 3.44 3.10 2.86
CA SER A 134 2.98 2.14 3.85
C SER A 134 1.90 1.22 3.26
N SER A 135 1.79 0.02 3.82
CA SER A 135 0.69 -0.88 3.53
C SER A 135 -0.53 -0.43 4.33
N SER A 136 -1.54 0.03 3.63
CA SER A 136 -2.83 0.34 4.24
C SER A 136 -3.94 -0.18 3.35
N GLY A 137 -5.05 -0.58 3.94
CA GLY A 137 -6.18 -1.12 3.21
C GLY A 137 -7.51 -0.79 3.87
N GLY A 138 -8.55 -0.76 3.08
CA GLY A 138 -9.91 -0.63 3.56
C GLY A 138 -10.36 0.79 3.89
N TYR A 139 -11.10 0.96 4.97
CA TYR A 139 -11.56 2.25 5.47
C TYR A 139 -10.42 3.17 5.90
N GLN A 140 -9.29 2.83 5.44
CA GLN A 140 -8.03 3.49 5.55
C GLN A 140 -7.45 3.51 6.95
N SER A 141 -6.44 2.70 7.06
CA SER A 141 -5.47 2.79 8.13
C SER A 141 -4.14 3.23 7.51
N SER A 142 -3.51 4.24 8.05
CA SER A 142 -2.18 4.67 7.61
C SER A 142 -1.14 4.16 8.60
N GLY A 143 -0.39 3.14 8.20
CA GLY A 143 0.74 2.59 8.96
C GLY A 143 2.00 3.45 8.85
N ASP A 144 3.07 3.04 9.54
CA ASP A 144 4.40 3.67 9.49
C ASP A 144 5.49 2.74 8.93
N ASP A 145 5.10 1.62 8.36
CA ASP A 145 5.94 0.72 7.58
C ASP A 145 6.30 1.32 6.21
N ARG A 146 7.40 0.85 5.61
CA ARG A 146 7.98 1.37 4.37
C ARG A 146 8.17 0.25 3.39
N HIS A 147 7.21 0.06 2.50
CA HIS A 147 7.32 -0.90 1.41
C HIS A 147 7.85 -0.23 0.16
N VAL A 148 8.66 -0.94 -0.62
CA VAL A 148 9.21 -0.45 -1.89
C VAL A 148 8.45 -1.12 -3.02
N TYR A 149 7.97 -0.32 -3.97
CA TYR A 149 7.26 -0.78 -5.15
C TYR A 149 8.03 -0.36 -6.40
N PHE A 150 8.26 -1.32 -7.28
CA PHE A 150 8.86 -1.09 -8.59
C PHE A 150 8.00 -1.70 -9.67
N GLY A 151 7.61 -0.88 -10.65
CA GLY A 151 6.75 -1.34 -11.72
C GLY A 151 7.04 -0.71 -13.07
N ILE A 152 6.68 -1.47 -14.10
CA ILE A 152 6.59 -1.01 -15.49
C ILE A 152 5.17 -1.21 -15.97
N ASP A 153 4.69 -0.33 -16.82
CA ASP A 153 3.34 -0.42 -17.38
C ASP A 153 3.35 -0.18 -18.88
N ASN A 154 2.42 -0.82 -19.56
CA ASN A 154 2.09 -0.62 -20.97
C ASN A 154 0.60 -0.92 -21.20
N ASP A 155 -0.25 -0.44 -20.30
CA ASP A 155 -1.72 -0.60 -20.30
C ASP A 155 -2.19 -2.06 -20.38
N ARG A 156 -1.46 -2.98 -19.71
CA ARG A 156 -1.82 -4.38 -19.69
C ARG A 156 -2.41 -4.79 -18.36
N LEU A 157 -3.51 -5.54 -18.44
CA LEU A 157 -4.20 -6.09 -17.28
C LEU A 157 -4.22 -7.62 -17.41
N ALA A 158 -3.65 -8.31 -16.42
CA ALA A 158 -3.73 -9.76 -16.34
C ALA A 158 -5.14 -10.23 -15.91
N PRO A 159 -5.51 -11.49 -16.14
CA PRO A 159 -6.72 -12.05 -15.57
C PRO A 159 -6.70 -12.00 -14.03
N TRP A 160 -7.89 -11.74 -13.45
CA TRP A 160 -8.08 -11.81 -12.02
C TRP A 160 -7.89 -13.25 -11.51
N GLN A 161 -7.18 -13.40 -10.41
CA GLN A 161 -6.94 -14.67 -9.74
C GLN A 161 -7.78 -14.75 -8.46
N ASP A 162 -8.41 -15.88 -8.24
CA ASP A 162 -9.04 -16.22 -6.97
C ASP A 162 -7.93 -16.57 -5.95
N CYS A 163 -7.91 -15.87 -4.84
CA CYS A 163 -6.97 -16.08 -3.73
C CYS A 163 -7.63 -16.78 -2.54
N GLY A 164 -8.82 -17.34 -2.77
CA GLY A 164 -9.56 -18.10 -1.78
C GLY A 164 -10.30 -17.27 -0.75
N ARG A 165 -10.82 -17.97 0.23
CA ARG A 165 -11.55 -17.44 1.38
C ARG A 165 -10.76 -17.74 2.63
N PRO A 166 -10.51 -16.75 3.52
CA PRO A 166 -9.72 -16.97 4.75
C PRO A 166 -10.25 -18.08 5.65
N SER A 167 -11.57 -18.19 5.83
CA SER A 167 -12.20 -19.36 6.44
C SER A 167 -13.41 -19.83 5.62
N ALA A 168 -13.85 -21.06 5.83
CA ALA A 168 -15.00 -21.64 5.12
C ALA A 168 -16.28 -20.82 5.31
N THR A 169 -16.40 -20.09 6.41
CA THR A 169 -17.60 -19.34 6.80
C THR A 169 -17.44 -17.83 6.67
N SER A 170 -16.28 -17.33 6.17
CA SER A 170 -16.07 -15.90 5.91
C SER A 170 -17.13 -15.35 4.97
N ASN A 171 -17.81 -14.30 5.40
CA ASN A 171 -18.77 -13.54 4.59
C ASN A 171 -18.25 -12.17 4.24
N TYR A 172 -17.53 -11.57 5.17
CA TYR A 172 -17.08 -10.21 5.11
C TYR A 172 -15.63 -10.18 5.58
N ILE A 173 -14.73 -10.00 4.65
CA ILE A 173 -13.36 -9.63 4.99
C ILE A 173 -13.43 -8.15 5.32
N ALA A 174 -13.06 -7.81 6.53
CA ALA A 174 -13.12 -6.44 7.00
C ALA A 174 -12.17 -5.53 6.20
N ASN A 175 -12.14 -4.27 6.50
CA ASN A 175 -11.29 -3.25 5.89
C ASN A 175 -9.83 -3.42 6.31
N SER A 176 -9.24 -4.57 6.03
CA SER A 176 -8.10 -5.05 6.80
C SER A 176 -7.06 -5.85 6.02
N LEU A 177 -7.04 -5.78 4.69
CA LEU A 177 -5.87 -6.31 3.99
C LEU A 177 -4.66 -5.47 4.35
N THR A 178 -3.68 -6.07 5.04
CA THR A 178 -2.47 -5.39 5.51
C THR A 178 -1.27 -6.29 5.30
N VAL A 179 -0.16 -5.73 4.83
CA VAL A 179 1.12 -6.44 4.70
C VAL A 179 1.96 -6.18 5.93
N PHE A 180 2.48 -7.25 6.53
CA PHE A 180 3.33 -7.16 7.70
C PHE A 180 4.39 -8.26 7.67
N ASN A 181 5.66 -7.90 7.84
CA ASN A 181 6.80 -8.83 7.81
C ASN A 181 6.75 -9.79 6.60
N GLY A 182 6.60 -9.23 5.39
CA GLY A 182 6.61 -10.00 4.15
C GLY A 182 5.35 -10.86 3.90
N HIS A 183 4.30 -10.70 4.70
CA HIS A 183 3.07 -11.49 4.58
C HIS A 183 1.81 -10.63 4.52
N LEU A 184 0.84 -11.09 3.71
CA LEU A 184 -0.48 -10.48 3.65
C LEU A 184 -1.40 -11.08 4.72
N TYR A 185 -2.06 -10.21 5.47
CA TYR A 185 -3.06 -10.57 6.50
C TYR A 185 -4.44 -10.07 6.10
N ALA A 186 -5.46 -10.81 6.53
CA ALA A 186 -6.87 -10.47 6.38
C ALA A 186 -7.63 -10.78 7.68
N ALA A 187 -8.67 -10.03 7.99
CA ALA A 187 -9.48 -10.27 9.18
C ALA A 187 -10.95 -10.44 8.82
N ASN A 188 -11.62 -11.33 9.57
CA ASN A 188 -13.05 -11.58 9.43
C ASN A 188 -13.89 -10.65 10.29
N ILE A 189 -15.03 -10.26 9.74
CA ILE A 189 -16.17 -9.75 10.50
C ILE A 189 -17.44 -10.49 10.00
N ASP A 190 -18.41 -10.69 10.87
CA ASP A 190 -19.69 -11.35 10.53
C ASP A 190 -19.55 -12.69 9.79
N ALA A 191 -18.58 -13.53 10.18
CA ALA A 191 -18.52 -14.90 9.69
C ALA A 191 -19.83 -15.64 10.01
N ARG A 192 -20.21 -16.60 9.17
CA ARG A 192 -21.44 -17.38 9.38
C ARG A 192 -21.40 -18.21 10.67
N ASP A 193 -20.25 -18.81 10.94
CA ASP A 193 -20.00 -19.55 12.17
C ASP A 193 -19.38 -18.65 13.24
N GLU A 194 -19.93 -18.66 14.43
CA GLU A 194 -19.39 -17.91 15.58
C GLU A 194 -17.97 -18.38 15.95
N ALA A 195 -17.59 -19.60 15.60
CA ALA A 195 -16.23 -20.10 15.80
C ALA A 195 -15.19 -19.32 14.99
N ASP A 196 -15.58 -18.75 13.85
CA ASP A 196 -14.70 -17.96 12.98
C ASP A 196 -14.73 -16.43 13.29
N TRP A 197 -15.51 -16.02 14.29
CA TRP A 197 -15.61 -14.60 14.65
C TRP A 197 -14.30 -14.06 15.22
N GLY A 198 -13.89 -12.91 14.72
CA GLY A 198 -12.72 -12.20 15.21
C GLY A 198 -11.38 -12.85 14.87
N HIS A 199 -11.34 -13.79 13.93
CA HIS A 199 -10.09 -14.39 13.49
C HIS A 199 -9.35 -13.52 12.49
N VAL A 200 -8.02 -13.54 12.58
CA VAL A 200 -7.09 -12.98 11.60
C VAL A 200 -6.41 -14.13 10.89
N PHE A 201 -6.22 -13.98 9.60
CA PHE A 201 -5.62 -14.99 8.74
C PHE A 201 -4.43 -14.43 7.98
N ARG A 202 -3.44 -15.28 7.72
CA ARG A 202 -2.26 -14.99 6.91
C ARG A 202 -2.34 -15.74 5.59
N TYR A 203 -2.16 -15.05 4.49
CA TYR A 203 -2.12 -15.63 3.15
C TYR A 203 -0.93 -16.56 2.99
N ALA A 204 -1.17 -17.76 2.49
CA ALA A 204 -0.16 -18.79 2.27
C ALA A 204 0.08 -19.12 0.79
N GLY A 205 -0.53 -18.33 -0.12
CA GLY A 205 -0.43 -18.52 -1.57
C GLY A 205 -1.56 -19.38 -2.16
N GLY A 206 -1.84 -19.16 -3.45
CA GLY A 206 -2.96 -19.79 -4.14
C GLY A 206 -4.29 -19.41 -3.48
N GLU A 207 -5.08 -20.38 -3.04
CA GLU A 207 -6.33 -20.14 -2.31
C GLU A 207 -6.20 -20.43 -0.80
N LYS A 208 -4.98 -20.49 -0.27
CA LYS A 208 -4.72 -20.98 1.10
C LYS A 208 -4.47 -19.83 2.07
N TRP A 209 -5.06 -19.96 3.26
CA TRP A 209 -4.89 -19.04 4.38
C TRP A 209 -4.59 -19.82 5.66
N GLY A 210 -3.69 -19.32 6.49
CA GLY A 210 -3.37 -19.86 7.81
C GLY A 210 -4.01 -19.02 8.89
N ASP A 211 -4.64 -19.67 9.87
CA ASP A 211 -5.25 -18.98 11.00
C ASP A 211 -4.18 -18.43 11.95
N CYS A 212 -4.30 -17.16 12.29
CA CYS A 212 -3.46 -16.42 13.24
C CYS A 212 -4.17 -16.19 14.58
N GLY A 213 -5.24 -16.93 14.84
CA GLY A 213 -5.97 -16.92 16.08
C GLY A 213 -7.08 -15.88 16.17
N ARG A 214 -7.87 -16.07 17.21
CA ARG A 214 -8.98 -15.18 17.53
C ARG A 214 -8.50 -13.96 18.29
N VAL A 215 -8.92 -12.79 17.80
CA VAL A 215 -8.69 -11.50 18.43
C VAL A 215 -9.95 -11.11 19.22
N GLY A 216 -9.77 -10.74 20.47
CA GLY A 216 -10.88 -10.22 21.27
C GLY A 216 -11.51 -11.22 22.23
N ARG A 217 -12.61 -10.79 22.84
CA ARG A 217 -13.36 -11.53 23.86
C ARG A 217 -14.49 -12.33 23.22
N ARG A 218 -15.18 -13.14 24.03
CA ARG A 218 -16.26 -14.04 23.57
C ARG A 218 -17.32 -13.38 22.69
N ARG A 219 -17.60 -12.08 22.90
CA ARG A 219 -18.64 -11.34 22.15
C ARG A 219 -18.07 -10.46 21.02
N THR A 220 -16.80 -10.59 20.72
CA THR A 220 -16.21 -9.96 19.56
C THR A 220 -16.73 -10.63 18.31
N THR A 221 -17.42 -9.89 17.44
CA THR A 221 -17.99 -10.40 16.18
C THR A 221 -16.98 -10.36 15.05
N GLY A 222 -15.92 -9.54 15.18
CA GLY A 222 -14.90 -9.43 14.15
C GLY A 222 -13.77 -8.49 14.48
N VAL A 223 -12.84 -8.42 13.57
CA VAL A 223 -11.75 -7.43 13.52
C VAL A 223 -12.04 -6.49 12.37
N MET A 224 -12.16 -5.19 12.66
CA MET A 224 -12.57 -4.21 11.67
C MET A 224 -11.40 -3.64 10.87
N GLY A 225 -10.22 -3.54 11.46
CA GLY A 225 -9.02 -3.03 10.80
C GLY A 225 -7.74 -3.63 11.37
N LEU A 226 -6.73 -3.69 10.50
CA LEU A 226 -5.35 -4.03 10.85
C LEU A 226 -4.45 -2.85 10.48
N ILE A 227 -3.40 -2.62 11.28
CA ILE A 227 -2.41 -1.59 11.01
C ILE A 227 -1.03 -2.01 11.49
N VAL A 228 0.02 -1.60 10.76
CA VAL A 228 1.40 -1.67 11.24
C VAL A 228 1.75 -0.36 11.94
N HIS A 229 2.23 -0.46 13.17
CA HIS A 229 2.72 0.67 13.96
C HIS A 229 3.97 0.27 14.71
N GLN A 230 5.06 1.02 14.48
CA GLN A 230 6.39 0.78 15.06
C GLN A 230 6.86 -0.70 14.95
N GLY A 231 6.72 -1.26 13.74
CA GLY A 231 7.11 -2.63 13.44
C GLY A 231 6.28 -3.71 14.15
N ARG A 232 5.05 -3.41 14.54
CA ARG A 232 4.09 -4.31 15.17
C ARG A 232 2.74 -4.25 14.47
N LEU A 233 2.08 -5.40 14.33
CA LEU A 233 0.73 -5.47 13.78
C LEU A 233 -0.30 -5.29 14.91
N TYR A 234 -1.24 -4.37 14.72
CA TYR A 234 -2.36 -4.12 15.63
C TYR A 234 -3.68 -4.41 14.94
N ALA A 235 -4.65 -4.85 15.74
CA ALA A 235 -6.01 -5.16 15.31
C ALA A 235 -7.03 -4.37 16.11
N GLY A 236 -7.94 -3.68 15.43
CA GLY A 236 -9.09 -3.01 16.02
C GLY A 236 -10.33 -3.89 15.91
N THR A 237 -10.96 -4.23 17.05
CA THR A 237 -12.08 -5.16 17.07
C THR A 237 -13.43 -4.51 16.78
N SER A 238 -14.41 -5.35 16.42
CA SER A 238 -15.82 -5.02 16.29
C SER A 238 -16.65 -5.96 17.15
N THR A 239 -17.64 -5.41 17.83
CA THR A 239 -18.69 -6.16 18.52
C THR A 239 -20.05 -5.92 17.87
N TYR A 240 -20.05 -5.25 16.72
CA TYR A 240 -21.23 -4.94 15.96
C TYR A 240 -21.69 -6.16 15.16
N ASP A 241 -22.97 -6.48 15.28
CA ASP A 241 -23.64 -7.52 14.50
C ASP A 241 -24.85 -6.88 13.80
N TRP A 242 -24.84 -6.86 12.47
CA TRP A 242 -25.93 -6.30 11.65
C TRP A 242 -27.29 -6.92 11.94
N THR A 243 -27.34 -8.16 12.46
CA THR A 243 -28.57 -8.88 12.77
C THR A 243 -29.01 -8.72 14.22
N ARG A 244 -28.11 -8.31 15.12
CA ARG A 244 -28.32 -8.29 16.58
C ARG A 244 -28.13 -6.91 17.21
N VAL A 245 -28.13 -5.86 16.42
CA VAL A 245 -27.91 -4.46 16.86
C VAL A 245 -28.74 -4.04 18.07
N PHE A 246 -29.90 -4.68 18.26
CA PHE A 246 -30.87 -4.31 19.28
C PHE A 246 -31.04 -5.33 20.40
N SER A 247 -30.30 -6.44 20.40
CA SER A 247 -30.62 -7.58 21.25
C SER A 247 -29.74 -7.79 22.49
N GLY A 248 -28.80 -6.90 22.83
CA GLY A 248 -28.03 -7.24 23.99
C GLY A 248 -26.86 -6.40 24.45
N ARG A 249 -26.17 -6.91 25.44
CA ARG A 249 -24.97 -6.34 26.04
C ARG A 249 -23.79 -6.65 25.14
N TYR A 250 -23.17 -5.60 24.60
CA TYR A 250 -21.93 -5.68 23.83
C TYR A 250 -20.74 -5.43 24.75
N ASP A 251 -19.63 -6.13 24.52
CA ASP A 251 -18.36 -5.71 25.08
C ASP A 251 -17.84 -4.53 24.23
N PRO A 252 -17.23 -3.50 24.81
CA PRO A 252 -16.62 -2.44 24.03
C PRO A 252 -15.52 -2.96 23.12
N ALA A 253 -15.38 -2.36 21.94
CA ALA A 253 -14.31 -2.65 21.01
C ALA A 253 -12.94 -2.31 21.64
N ARG A 254 -11.94 -3.14 21.34
CA ARG A 254 -10.59 -3.06 21.91
C ARG A 254 -9.54 -3.14 20.83
N VAL A 255 -8.35 -2.71 21.17
CA VAL A 255 -7.17 -2.90 20.32
C VAL A 255 -6.33 -4.06 20.86
N TYR A 256 -5.81 -4.86 19.94
CA TYR A 256 -4.90 -5.96 20.26
C TYR A 256 -3.63 -5.85 19.43
N ARG A 257 -2.51 -6.33 19.98
CA ARG A 257 -1.23 -6.40 19.29
C ARG A 257 -0.86 -7.87 19.03
N TYR A 258 -0.43 -8.15 17.81
CA TYR A 258 0.01 -9.48 17.39
C TYR A 258 1.39 -9.82 17.97
N GLU A 259 1.54 -10.99 18.56
CA GLU A 259 2.80 -11.49 19.13
C GLU A 259 3.40 -12.64 18.31
N GLY A 260 2.68 -13.13 17.29
CA GLY A 260 3.08 -14.26 16.47
C GLY A 260 2.21 -15.52 16.72
N GLY A 261 2.24 -16.46 15.77
CA GLY A 261 1.42 -17.67 15.86
C GLY A 261 -0.06 -17.34 15.93
N THR A 262 -0.69 -17.63 17.07
CA THR A 262 -2.10 -17.33 17.37
C THR A 262 -2.26 -16.36 18.55
N ASP A 263 -1.17 -15.73 18.99
CA ASP A 263 -1.13 -14.97 20.23
C ASP A 263 -1.35 -13.47 20.00
N TRP A 264 -2.23 -12.88 20.80
CA TRP A 264 -2.60 -11.47 20.77
C TRP A 264 -2.61 -10.87 22.17
N THR A 265 -1.89 -9.74 22.35
CA THR A 265 -1.90 -8.98 23.60
C THR A 265 -3.00 -7.93 23.59
N ASP A 266 -3.84 -7.92 24.63
CA ASP A 266 -4.88 -6.91 24.83
C ASP A 266 -4.24 -5.54 25.16
N CYS A 267 -4.44 -4.55 24.29
CA CYS A 267 -3.97 -3.17 24.43
C CYS A 267 -5.03 -2.24 25.02
N GLY A 268 -6.16 -2.75 25.47
CA GLY A 268 -7.17 -1.98 26.17
C GLY A 268 -8.31 -1.47 25.29
N GLU A 269 -9.25 -0.84 25.96
CA GLU A 269 -10.38 -0.15 25.37
C GLU A 269 -10.03 1.34 25.21
N PRO A 270 -10.09 1.90 23.99
CA PRO A 270 -9.79 3.32 23.79
C PRO A 270 -10.74 4.25 24.52
N GLY A 271 -11.97 3.81 24.76
CA GLY A 271 -12.97 4.55 25.54
C GLY A 271 -14.26 4.83 24.78
N GLY A 272 -15.24 5.41 25.49
CA GLY A 272 -16.51 5.82 24.92
C GLY A 272 -17.45 4.67 24.52
N ALA A 273 -17.20 3.45 24.98
CA ALA A 273 -17.97 2.25 24.68
C ALA A 273 -18.21 2.07 23.18
N MET A 274 -17.14 2.18 22.37
CA MET A 274 -17.21 1.98 20.93
C MET A 274 -17.64 0.55 20.61
N LEU A 275 -18.47 0.39 19.58
CA LEU A 275 -18.84 -0.93 19.06
C LEU A 275 -17.84 -1.42 18.01
N ARG A 276 -17.19 -0.49 17.30
CA ARG A 276 -16.20 -0.80 16.26
C ARG A 276 -15.05 0.20 16.31
N ILE A 277 -13.84 -0.28 16.07
CA ILE A 277 -12.70 0.57 15.73
C ILE A 277 -12.63 0.58 14.20
N ASN A 278 -13.15 1.64 13.57
CA ASN A 278 -13.28 1.72 12.12
C ASN A 278 -11.97 2.04 11.41
N CYS A 279 -11.17 2.91 12.01
CA CYS A 279 -9.95 3.42 11.40
C CYS A 279 -8.84 3.60 12.44
N MET A 280 -7.62 3.47 11.97
CA MET A 280 -6.40 3.60 12.79
C MET A 280 -5.32 4.33 11.98
N ALA A 281 -4.45 5.09 12.63
CA ALA A 281 -3.31 5.72 11.98
C ALA A 281 -2.09 5.79 12.91
N SER A 282 -0.91 5.61 12.32
CA SER A 282 0.35 5.96 12.95
C SER A 282 0.71 7.39 12.55
N PHE A 283 0.80 8.29 13.53
CA PHE A 283 1.11 9.69 13.30
C PHE A 283 1.91 10.26 14.49
N GLY A 284 2.96 11.01 14.24
CA GLY A 284 3.84 11.55 15.28
C GLY A 284 4.47 10.45 16.16
N GLY A 285 4.70 9.27 15.60
CA GLY A 285 5.19 8.09 16.32
C GLY A 285 4.19 7.53 17.34
N ARG A 286 2.90 7.81 17.20
CA ARG A 286 1.82 7.34 18.08
C ARG A 286 0.70 6.69 17.29
N LEU A 287 0.03 5.69 17.90
CA LEU A 287 -1.12 5.02 17.31
C LEU A 287 -2.41 5.77 17.68
N TYR A 288 -3.14 6.21 16.66
CA TYR A 288 -4.45 6.84 16.80
C TYR A 288 -5.55 5.88 16.32
N VAL A 289 -6.70 5.94 16.99
CA VAL A 289 -7.87 5.14 16.63
C VAL A 289 -9.15 5.96 16.67
N GLY A 290 -10.07 5.62 15.79
CA GLY A 290 -11.41 6.17 15.75
C GLY A 290 -12.44 5.11 15.42
N GLY A 291 -13.69 5.35 15.82
CA GLY A 291 -14.75 4.39 15.58
C GLY A 291 -16.12 4.92 15.99
N ASP A 292 -17.11 4.07 15.76
CA ASP A 292 -18.48 4.38 16.15
C ASP A 292 -18.68 4.17 17.65
N ARG A 293 -19.63 4.91 18.15
CA ARG A 293 -20.07 4.76 19.53
C ARG A 293 -21.01 3.58 19.67
N GLY A 294 -21.09 3.10 20.88
CA GLY A 294 -22.11 2.17 21.29
C GLY A 294 -23.53 2.71 21.07
N LEU A 295 -24.51 1.86 21.29
CA LEU A 295 -25.92 2.25 21.28
C LEU A 295 -26.16 3.42 22.26
N PRO A 296 -27.07 4.32 21.95
CA PRO A 296 -27.47 5.36 22.90
C PRO A 296 -28.00 4.71 24.19
N PRO A 297 -27.91 5.40 25.32
CA PRO A 297 -28.49 4.93 26.58
C PRO A 297 -29.97 4.53 26.40
N PRO A 298 -30.47 3.58 27.19
CA PRO A 298 -31.89 3.22 27.15
C PRO A 298 -32.79 4.42 27.31
N GLY A 299 -33.72 4.63 26.38
CA GLY A 299 -34.63 5.76 26.33
C GLY A 299 -34.18 6.94 25.46
N GLU A 300 -32.94 6.95 24.97
CA GLU A 300 -32.45 7.91 23.99
C GLU A 300 -32.51 7.30 22.58
N LEU A 301 -33.20 7.95 21.66
CA LEU A 301 -33.30 7.50 20.25
C LEU A 301 -32.02 7.79 19.46
N GLN A 302 -31.12 8.65 19.96
CA GLN A 302 -29.92 9.10 19.27
C GLN A 302 -28.87 9.62 20.25
N TRP A 303 -27.57 9.53 19.85
CA TRP A 303 -26.48 10.21 20.52
C TRP A 303 -26.51 11.72 20.21
N THR A 304 -27.32 12.49 20.92
CA THR A 304 -27.34 13.94 20.76
C THR A 304 -26.31 14.60 21.69
N GLY A 305 -25.54 15.54 21.13
CA GLY A 305 -24.70 16.44 21.91
C GLY A 305 -23.37 15.90 22.46
N ARG A 306 -22.96 14.68 22.12
CA ARG A 306 -21.64 14.16 22.53
C ARG A 306 -20.65 14.26 21.38
N PRO A 307 -19.50 14.93 21.55
CA PRO A 307 -18.50 15.07 20.51
C PRO A 307 -17.87 13.72 20.16
N TYR A 308 -17.52 13.51 18.87
CA TYR A 308 -16.74 12.36 18.42
C TYR A 308 -15.31 12.50 18.93
N ARG A 309 -14.66 11.36 19.17
CA ARG A 309 -13.34 11.35 19.74
C ARG A 309 -12.42 10.47 18.93
N VAL A 310 -11.22 10.97 18.74
CA VAL A 310 -10.07 10.20 18.33
C VAL A 310 -9.26 9.91 19.59
N TYR A 311 -8.80 8.69 19.73
CA TYR A 311 -8.01 8.26 20.88
C TYR A 311 -6.59 7.99 20.45
N VAL A 312 -5.64 8.20 21.35
CA VAL A 312 -4.23 7.92 21.14
C VAL A 312 -3.73 6.94 22.20
N TYR A 313 -2.97 5.95 21.74
CA TYR A 313 -2.38 4.91 22.57
C TYR A 313 -1.19 5.45 23.39
N GLU A 314 -1.16 5.15 24.67
CA GLU A 314 -0.09 5.56 25.59
C GLU A 314 0.74 4.38 26.14
N GLY A 315 0.43 3.16 25.68
CA GLY A 315 1.11 1.94 26.10
C GLY A 315 0.31 1.10 27.10
N GLY A 316 0.66 -0.18 27.21
CA GLY A 316 -0.06 -1.12 28.05
C GLY A 316 -1.53 -1.25 27.64
N THR A 317 -2.45 -0.83 28.52
CA THR A 317 -3.90 -0.75 28.22
C THR A 317 -4.42 0.69 28.29
N SER A 318 -3.52 1.67 28.26
CA SER A 318 -3.85 3.07 28.52
C SER A 318 -4.07 3.85 27.22
N TRP A 319 -5.15 4.63 27.20
CA TRP A 319 -5.57 5.47 26.11
C TRP A 319 -5.98 6.85 26.61
N ARG A 320 -5.71 7.89 25.85
CA ARG A 320 -6.26 9.22 26.09
C ARG A 320 -6.95 9.78 24.87
N VAL A 321 -7.81 10.74 25.08
CA VAL A 321 -8.48 11.48 24.01
C VAL A 321 -7.44 12.37 23.31
N ALA A 322 -7.27 12.19 21.99
CA ALA A 322 -6.41 13.06 21.17
C ALA A 322 -7.09 14.40 20.85
N GLY A 323 -8.41 14.45 21.00
CA GLY A 323 -9.22 15.63 20.80
C GLY A 323 -10.66 15.24 20.55
N SER A 324 -11.56 16.20 20.67
CA SER A 324 -12.95 16.03 20.33
C SER A 324 -13.22 16.74 19.02
N LEU A 325 -13.72 16.01 18.03
CA LEU A 325 -14.19 16.62 16.79
C LEU A 325 -15.45 17.43 17.10
N PRO A 326 -15.58 18.66 16.57
CA PRO A 326 -16.76 19.50 16.83
C PRO A 326 -18.06 18.80 16.44
N ALA A 327 -19.05 18.85 17.34
CA ALA A 327 -20.33 18.13 17.21
C ALA A 327 -21.34 18.84 16.24
N GLU A 328 -20.88 19.72 15.39
CA GLU A 328 -21.73 20.70 14.74
C GLU A 328 -22.68 20.13 13.66
N ARG A 329 -22.57 18.87 13.23
CA ARG A 329 -23.52 18.25 12.25
C ARG A 329 -23.50 16.72 12.28
N PRO A 330 -24.34 16.08 11.44
CA PRO A 330 -25.63 15.52 11.78
C PRO A 330 -25.56 14.15 12.45
N LYS A 331 -26.67 13.59 12.68
CA LYS A 331 -27.08 12.52 13.60
C LYS A 331 -26.25 11.21 13.64
N ASN A 332 -25.25 10.98 12.79
CA ASN A 332 -24.51 9.71 12.68
C ASN A 332 -23.01 9.87 12.42
N CYS A 333 -22.33 10.87 12.98
CA CYS A 333 -20.92 11.07 12.70
C CYS A 333 -20.01 10.26 13.62
N TYR A 334 -19.12 9.46 13.09
CA TYR A 334 -18.04 8.78 13.80
C TYR A 334 -16.83 8.67 12.87
N PRO A 335 -15.58 8.69 13.37
CA PRO A 335 -14.42 8.52 12.52
C PRO A 335 -14.51 7.23 11.71
N HIS A 336 -14.49 7.33 10.39
CA HIS A 336 -14.64 6.22 9.46
C HIS A 336 -13.36 5.92 8.68
N ALA A 337 -12.65 6.99 8.30
CA ALA A 337 -11.39 6.90 7.58
C ALA A 337 -10.34 7.80 8.23
N MET A 338 -9.10 7.37 8.20
CA MET A 338 -7.92 8.13 8.61
C MET A 338 -6.83 8.01 7.56
N ALA A 339 -6.18 9.13 7.25
CA ALA A 339 -4.99 9.16 6.41
C ALA A 339 -3.97 10.16 6.97
N VAL A 340 -2.70 9.90 6.73
CA VAL A 340 -1.61 10.84 7.04
C VAL A 340 -1.12 11.45 5.74
N HIS A 341 -1.07 12.77 5.67
CA HIS A 341 -0.64 13.50 4.50
C HIS A 341 -0.16 14.90 4.91
N ASP A 342 0.94 15.38 4.31
CA ASP A 342 1.51 16.70 4.57
C ASP A 342 1.82 16.98 6.05
N GLY A 343 2.26 15.96 6.81
CA GLY A 343 2.53 16.11 8.25
C GLY A 343 1.28 16.36 9.08
N LYS A 344 0.12 15.90 8.63
CA LYS A 344 -1.16 15.98 9.34
C LYS A 344 -1.91 14.66 9.29
N LEU A 345 -2.66 14.39 10.35
CA LEU A 345 -3.64 13.30 10.41
C LEU A 345 -5.01 13.82 9.98
N TYR A 346 -5.54 13.29 8.89
CA TYR A 346 -6.89 13.56 8.42
C TYR A 346 -7.86 12.50 8.91
N VAL A 347 -9.04 12.94 9.33
CA VAL A 347 -10.12 12.05 9.80
C VAL A 347 -11.42 12.46 9.13
N GLY A 348 -12.07 11.51 8.48
CA GLY A 348 -13.29 11.74 7.69
C GLY A 348 -14.53 11.09 8.27
N TYR A 349 -15.66 11.87 8.30
CA TYR A 349 -17.03 11.41 8.39
C TYR A 349 -18.05 12.43 8.95
N PRO A 350 -19.03 12.88 8.22
CA PRO A 350 -18.94 13.24 6.80
C PRO A 350 -17.95 14.38 6.59
N ASN A 351 -17.76 15.21 7.61
CA ASN A 351 -16.78 16.29 7.63
C ASN A 351 -15.37 15.71 7.73
N VAL A 352 -14.42 16.35 7.09
CA VAL A 352 -13.01 16.04 7.24
C VAL A 352 -12.38 17.05 8.21
N TYR A 353 -11.57 16.54 9.11
CA TYR A 353 -10.75 17.32 10.04
C TYR A 353 -9.30 16.93 9.89
N ALA A 354 -8.41 17.90 10.02
CA ALA A 354 -6.97 17.72 10.00
C ALA A 354 -6.40 18.01 11.41
N PHE A 355 -5.52 17.15 11.89
CA PHE A 355 -4.82 17.28 13.17
C PHE A 355 -3.32 17.46 12.92
N ASP A 356 -2.75 18.51 13.46
CA ASP A 356 -1.32 18.85 13.31
C ASP A 356 -0.44 18.32 14.48
N GLY A 357 -1.00 17.46 15.33
CA GLY A 357 -0.37 16.98 16.56
C GLY A 357 -0.76 17.77 17.80
N VAL A 358 -1.36 18.95 17.65
CA VAL A 358 -1.76 19.85 18.72
C VAL A 358 -3.26 20.17 18.68
N ALA A 359 -3.76 20.59 17.52
CA ALA A 359 -5.14 21.05 17.35
C ALA A 359 -5.83 20.45 16.14
N TRP A 360 -7.14 20.30 16.23
CA TRP A 360 -8.02 19.90 15.12
C TRP A 360 -8.48 21.12 14.33
N GLN A 361 -8.33 21.08 13.03
CA GLN A 361 -8.81 22.08 12.08
C GLN A 361 -9.87 21.47 11.19
N PHE A 362 -10.93 22.21 10.89
CA PHE A 362 -11.94 21.80 9.93
C PHE A 362 -11.35 21.89 8.51
N ALA A 363 -11.38 20.78 7.77
CA ALA A 363 -10.87 20.67 6.41
C ALA A 363 -11.98 20.55 5.37
N GLY A 364 -13.21 20.89 5.76
CA GLY A 364 -14.35 20.98 4.85
C GLY A 364 -15.25 19.74 4.82
N LEU A 365 -16.29 19.87 4.03
CA LEU A 365 -17.24 18.80 3.72
C LEU A 365 -17.03 18.39 2.25
N PRO A 366 -16.55 17.16 1.98
CA PRO A 366 -16.29 16.70 0.61
C PRO A 366 -17.60 16.34 -0.10
N ILE A 367 -18.33 17.34 -0.55
CA ILE A 367 -19.65 17.16 -1.19
C ILE A 367 -19.60 16.92 -2.68
N GLY A 368 -18.55 17.40 -3.38
CA GLY A 368 -18.49 17.32 -4.84
C GLY A 368 -19.79 17.82 -5.49
N ASP A 369 -20.18 17.17 -6.57
CA ASP A 369 -21.44 17.44 -7.29
C ASP A 369 -22.65 16.64 -6.72
N THR A 370 -22.57 16.21 -5.47
CA THR A 370 -23.65 15.44 -4.82
C THR A 370 -24.94 16.27 -4.78
N PRO A 371 -26.09 15.70 -5.23
CA PRO A 371 -27.40 16.33 -5.15
C PRO A 371 -27.73 16.81 -3.74
N VAL A 372 -28.43 17.96 -3.64
CA VAL A 372 -28.71 18.64 -2.37
C VAL A 372 -29.48 17.74 -1.40
N GLU A 373 -30.41 16.94 -1.90
CA GLU A 373 -31.21 16.00 -1.13
C GLU A 373 -30.41 14.86 -0.50
N LEU A 374 -29.25 14.53 -1.07
CA LEU A 374 -28.34 13.48 -0.57
C LEU A 374 -27.27 14.01 0.39
N LYS A 375 -27.04 15.33 0.43
CA LYS A 375 -26.01 15.94 1.31
C LYS A 375 -26.16 15.57 2.79
N PRO A 376 -27.37 15.44 3.37
CA PRO A 376 -27.52 15.02 4.76
C PRO A 376 -27.05 13.59 5.05
N SER A 377 -26.89 12.78 4.00
CA SER A 377 -26.50 11.37 4.11
C SER A 377 -25.04 11.11 3.77
N LEU A 378 -24.25 12.16 3.47
CA LEU A 378 -22.85 12.01 3.06
C LEU A 378 -22.00 11.29 4.10
N GLN A 379 -21.10 10.44 3.59
CA GLN A 379 -20.10 9.73 4.39
C GLN A 379 -18.79 9.63 3.62
N VAL A 380 -17.67 9.86 4.30
CA VAL A 380 -16.33 9.55 3.82
C VAL A 380 -15.97 8.14 4.26
N HIS A 381 -15.76 7.25 3.33
CA HIS A 381 -15.43 5.85 3.61
C HIS A 381 -13.99 5.48 3.31
N ALA A 382 -13.30 6.24 2.48
CA ALA A 382 -11.91 6.03 2.13
C ALA A 382 -11.17 7.36 2.01
N LEU A 383 -9.90 7.38 2.39
CA LEU A 383 -8.96 8.47 2.16
C LEU A 383 -7.70 7.89 1.53
N GLU A 384 -7.16 8.50 0.48
CA GLU A 384 -5.90 8.06 -0.19
C GLU A 384 -5.19 9.26 -0.77
N VAL A 385 -3.87 9.19 -0.89
CA VAL A 385 -3.07 10.21 -1.56
C VAL A 385 -2.72 9.75 -2.97
N TYR A 386 -3.02 10.58 -3.95
CA TYR A 386 -2.70 10.36 -5.35
C TYR A 386 -2.15 11.64 -5.97
N ARG A 387 -0.95 11.57 -6.54
CA ARG A 387 -0.25 12.70 -7.17
C ARG A 387 -0.14 13.93 -6.25
N GLY A 388 0.21 13.70 -4.99
CA GLY A 388 0.35 14.75 -3.99
C GLY A 388 -0.96 15.40 -3.54
N ARG A 389 -2.10 14.73 -3.72
CA ARG A 389 -3.42 15.23 -3.34
C ARG A 389 -4.19 14.20 -2.50
N LEU A 390 -4.77 14.65 -1.41
CA LEU A 390 -5.67 13.83 -0.61
C LEU A 390 -7.00 13.68 -1.33
N LEU A 391 -7.42 12.44 -1.51
CA LEU A 391 -8.71 12.07 -2.11
C LEU A 391 -9.61 11.42 -1.07
N ALA A 392 -10.93 11.61 -1.21
CA ALA A 392 -11.94 10.96 -0.39
C ALA A 392 -12.93 10.16 -1.26
N GLY A 393 -13.16 8.91 -0.88
CA GLY A 393 -14.19 8.04 -1.44
C GLY A 393 -15.48 8.17 -0.64
N MET A 394 -16.60 8.41 -1.33
CA MET A 394 -17.85 8.88 -0.76
C MET A 394 -18.99 7.87 -0.86
N TRP A 395 -19.95 8.00 0.05
CA TRP A 395 -21.34 7.50 -0.02
C TRP A 395 -22.29 8.71 -0.01
N PRO A 396 -23.47 8.77 -0.68
CA PRO A 396 -24.19 7.64 -1.28
C PRO A 396 -24.05 7.46 -2.80
N GLU A 397 -23.16 8.17 -3.48
CA GLU A 397 -23.05 8.15 -4.94
C GLU A 397 -21.74 7.56 -5.49
N ALA A 398 -20.93 6.92 -4.67
CA ALA A 398 -19.61 6.42 -5.08
C ALA A 398 -18.77 7.49 -5.82
N ARG A 399 -18.76 8.73 -5.31
CA ARG A 399 -17.91 9.80 -5.83
C ARG A 399 -16.52 9.76 -5.21
N VAL A 400 -15.55 10.18 -5.99
CA VAL A 400 -14.21 10.53 -5.51
C VAL A 400 -14.07 12.04 -5.56
N VAL A 401 -13.62 12.63 -4.47
CA VAL A 401 -13.38 14.08 -4.38
C VAL A 401 -11.97 14.35 -3.88
N GLU A 402 -11.36 15.42 -4.38
CA GLU A 402 -9.98 15.83 -4.11
C GLU A 402 -9.95 17.06 -3.22
N TYR A 403 -9.13 17.02 -2.19
CA TYR A 403 -8.88 18.14 -1.30
C TYR A 403 -7.98 19.19 -1.97
N LEU A 404 -8.45 20.43 -2.02
CA LEU A 404 -7.74 21.56 -2.61
C LEU A 404 -7.07 22.49 -1.58
N GLY A 405 -7.23 22.19 -0.28
CA GLY A 405 -6.78 23.01 0.81
C GLY A 405 -7.90 23.85 1.45
N GLY A 406 -7.67 24.33 2.67
CA GLY A 406 -8.68 25.04 3.45
C GLY A 406 -9.90 24.17 3.72
N GLU A 407 -11.06 24.57 3.17
CA GLU A 407 -12.31 23.79 3.26
C GLU A 407 -12.80 23.32 1.87
N GLN A 408 -11.94 23.40 0.84
CA GLN A 408 -12.35 23.22 -0.55
C GLN A 408 -12.07 21.80 -1.06
N TRP A 409 -13.06 21.24 -1.76
CA TRP A 409 -12.99 19.93 -2.41
C TRP A 409 -13.49 20.02 -3.84
N ALA A 410 -12.84 19.29 -4.76
CA ALA A 410 -13.24 19.18 -6.16
C ALA A 410 -13.68 17.78 -6.50
N ASP A 411 -14.71 17.66 -7.33
CA ASP A 411 -15.19 16.36 -7.81
C ASP A 411 -14.19 15.73 -8.79
N ARG A 412 -13.96 14.43 -8.64
CA ARG A 412 -13.11 13.59 -9.51
C ARG A 412 -13.91 12.44 -10.13
N GLY A 413 -15.22 12.63 -10.22
CA GLY A 413 -16.14 11.73 -10.90
C GLY A 413 -16.77 10.68 -10.00
N ARG A 414 -17.73 9.98 -10.59
CA ARG A 414 -18.53 8.93 -9.99
C ARG A 414 -18.18 7.58 -10.61
N LEU A 415 -18.16 6.52 -9.81
CA LEU A 415 -17.98 5.16 -10.29
C LEU A 415 -19.31 4.58 -10.78
N GLY A 416 -19.60 4.78 -12.07
CA GLY A 416 -20.77 4.19 -12.73
C GLY A 416 -22.07 4.33 -11.93
N ASP A 417 -22.71 3.20 -11.66
CA ASP A 417 -23.92 3.06 -10.86
C ASP A 417 -23.64 2.69 -9.39
N GLY A 418 -22.40 2.78 -8.96
CA GLY A 418 -21.99 2.57 -7.58
C GLY A 418 -22.66 3.54 -6.60
N THR A 419 -22.78 3.10 -5.34
CA THR A 419 -23.34 3.93 -4.26
C THR A 419 -22.32 4.31 -3.20
N GLU A 420 -21.24 3.55 -3.04
CA GLU A 420 -20.24 3.79 -1.99
C GLU A 420 -18.86 3.35 -2.44
N ILE A 421 -17.83 4.12 -2.11
CA ILE A 421 -16.42 3.74 -2.31
C ILE A 421 -15.84 3.39 -0.95
N ASN A 422 -15.44 2.14 -0.78
CA ASN A 422 -14.90 1.64 0.48
C ASN A 422 -13.39 1.51 0.50
N ALA A 423 -12.76 1.50 -0.66
CA ALA A 423 -11.33 1.37 -0.76
C ALA A 423 -10.80 2.24 -1.90
N LEU A 424 -9.68 2.91 -1.67
CA LEU A 424 -8.86 3.60 -2.65
C LEU A 424 -7.43 3.12 -2.49
N THR A 425 -6.68 2.99 -3.57
CA THR A 425 -5.23 2.76 -3.51
C THR A 425 -4.56 3.14 -4.81
N VAL A 426 -3.29 3.54 -4.71
CA VAL A 426 -2.43 3.71 -5.88
C VAL A 426 -1.63 2.43 -6.11
N TYR A 427 -1.69 1.90 -7.32
CA TYR A 427 -0.96 0.72 -7.72
C TYR A 427 -0.39 0.90 -9.12
N ASN A 428 0.92 0.69 -9.26
CA ASN A 428 1.67 0.78 -10.52
C ASN A 428 1.33 2.04 -11.33
N GLY A 429 1.36 3.21 -10.65
CA GLY A 429 1.13 4.52 -11.26
C GLY A 429 -0.33 4.91 -11.51
N GLN A 430 -1.31 4.11 -11.10
CA GLN A 430 -2.72 4.37 -11.30
C GLN A 430 -3.53 4.32 -10.00
N LEU A 431 -4.58 5.13 -9.91
CA LEU A 431 -5.54 5.10 -8.80
C LEU A 431 -6.64 4.07 -9.07
N TYR A 432 -6.90 3.23 -8.08
CA TYR A 432 -7.97 2.23 -8.10
C TYR A 432 -8.96 2.49 -6.97
N ALA A 433 -10.23 2.17 -7.23
CA ALA A 433 -11.32 2.28 -6.27
C ALA A 433 -12.14 1.00 -6.18
N GLY A 434 -12.57 0.67 -4.97
CA GLY A 434 -13.47 -0.44 -4.68
C GLY A 434 -14.82 0.05 -4.21
N ALA A 435 -15.93 -0.44 -4.81
CA ALA A 435 -17.26 0.08 -4.59
C ALA A 435 -18.32 -1.00 -4.30
N ILE A 436 -19.47 -0.56 -3.81
CA ILE A 436 -20.73 -1.32 -3.71
C ILE A 436 -21.76 -0.80 -4.74
N PRO A 437 -22.82 -1.55 -5.06
CA PRO A 437 -23.27 -2.84 -4.49
C PRO A 437 -22.73 -4.08 -5.19
N ARG A 438 -21.95 -3.90 -6.27
CA ARG A 438 -21.53 -5.00 -7.16
C ARG A 438 -20.18 -5.60 -6.83
N GLY A 439 -19.52 -5.13 -5.76
CA GLY A 439 -18.13 -5.50 -5.50
C GLY A 439 -17.27 -5.09 -6.70
N GLU A 440 -17.35 -3.83 -7.11
CA GLU A 440 -16.72 -3.33 -8.31
C GLU A 440 -15.32 -2.78 -8.01
N VAL A 441 -14.34 -3.15 -8.81
CA VAL A 441 -13.04 -2.48 -8.87
C VAL A 441 -12.97 -1.67 -10.14
N SER A 442 -12.71 -0.37 -10.00
CA SER A 442 -12.53 0.58 -11.09
C SER A 442 -11.18 1.26 -11.02
N ARG A 443 -10.68 1.70 -12.18
CA ARG A 443 -9.45 2.46 -12.35
C ARG A 443 -9.78 3.89 -12.80
N TYR A 444 -9.07 4.87 -12.26
CA TYR A 444 -9.17 6.26 -12.68
C TYR A 444 -8.38 6.53 -13.95
N ASP A 445 -9.04 7.06 -14.98
CA ASP A 445 -8.42 7.38 -16.27
C ASP A 445 -8.16 8.89 -16.45
N GLY A 446 -8.41 9.70 -15.41
CA GLY A 446 -8.27 11.15 -15.45
C GLY A 446 -9.57 11.88 -15.79
N GLU A 447 -9.60 13.19 -15.51
CA GLU A 447 -10.70 14.09 -15.90
C GLU A 447 -12.10 13.64 -15.44
N GLY A 448 -12.19 12.95 -14.29
CA GLY A 448 -13.44 12.42 -13.73
C GLY A 448 -13.90 11.09 -14.33
N HIS A 449 -13.13 10.49 -15.22
CA HIS A 449 -13.47 9.23 -15.87
C HIS A 449 -12.92 8.01 -15.11
N TRP A 450 -13.77 6.98 -14.97
CA TRP A 450 -13.46 5.73 -14.30
C TRP A 450 -13.80 4.54 -15.20
N THR A 451 -12.85 3.64 -15.41
CA THR A 451 -13.06 2.37 -16.12
C THR A 451 -13.32 1.25 -15.13
N SER A 452 -14.48 0.60 -15.26
CA SER A 452 -14.78 -0.62 -14.51
C SER A 452 -13.90 -1.77 -15.00
N LEU A 453 -13.09 -2.34 -14.11
CA LEU A 453 -12.22 -3.47 -14.44
C LEU A 453 -12.90 -4.81 -14.17
N ARG A 454 -13.67 -4.89 -13.07
CA ARG A 454 -14.43 -6.07 -12.72
C ARG A 454 -15.57 -5.73 -11.76
N LYS A 455 -16.73 -6.34 -12.03
CA LYS A 455 -17.85 -6.48 -11.10
C LYS A 455 -17.89 -7.93 -10.64
N PHE A 456 -17.62 -8.17 -9.36
CA PHE A 456 -17.57 -9.55 -8.83
C PHE A 456 -18.95 -10.17 -8.67
N TYR A 457 -19.95 -9.33 -8.41
CA TYR A 457 -21.33 -9.76 -8.24
C TYR A 457 -22.29 -8.69 -8.74
N SER A 458 -23.36 -9.11 -9.39
CA SER A 458 -24.48 -8.20 -9.76
C SER A 458 -25.76 -8.76 -9.16
N PRO A 459 -26.33 -8.08 -8.14
CA PRO A 459 -27.57 -8.54 -7.54
C PRO A 459 -28.69 -8.68 -8.58
N PRO A 460 -29.50 -9.74 -8.54
CA PRO A 460 -30.65 -9.89 -9.40
C PRO A 460 -31.62 -8.70 -9.25
N GLY A 461 -32.15 -8.19 -10.36
CA GLY A 461 -33.08 -7.07 -10.34
C GLY A 461 -32.49 -5.73 -9.89
N TRP A 462 -31.16 -5.64 -9.80
CA TRP A 462 -30.51 -4.36 -9.55
C TRP A 462 -30.80 -3.38 -10.68
N ASP A 463 -31.61 -2.38 -10.37
CA ASP A 463 -31.75 -1.17 -11.19
C ASP A 463 -31.06 -0.03 -10.44
N PRO A 464 -29.99 0.56 -10.99
CA PRO A 464 -29.34 1.69 -10.36
C PRO A 464 -30.28 2.87 -10.16
N GLY A 465 -31.36 2.93 -10.91
CA GLY A 465 -32.30 4.04 -10.87
C GLY A 465 -31.63 5.39 -11.08
N PRO A 466 -32.33 6.50 -11.06
CA PRO A 466 -31.68 7.78 -10.82
C PRO A 466 -30.98 7.69 -9.45
N ALA A 467 -29.78 8.20 -9.32
CA ALA A 467 -28.85 8.13 -8.19
C ALA A 467 -29.39 8.54 -6.79
N VAL A 468 -30.65 8.54 -6.61
CA VAL A 468 -31.43 9.24 -5.57
C VAL A 468 -32.00 8.32 -4.51
N ALA A 469 -31.88 7.01 -4.68
CA ALA A 469 -32.39 6.19 -3.60
C ALA A 469 -31.36 6.19 -2.46
N PRO A 470 -31.65 6.86 -1.33
CA PRO A 470 -31.01 6.47 -0.09
C PRO A 470 -31.14 4.96 -0.03
N VAL A 471 -30.06 4.25 0.22
CA VAL A 471 -30.03 2.80 0.35
C VAL A 471 -31.44 2.26 0.49
N ARG A 472 -32.03 1.82 -0.62
CA ARG A 472 -33.38 1.28 -0.54
C ARG A 472 -33.26 0.13 0.43
N ALA A 473 -34.01 0.19 1.50
CA ALA A 473 -34.07 -0.88 2.50
C ALA A 473 -34.36 -2.27 1.86
N GLU A 474 -34.75 -2.26 0.60
CA GLU A 474 -35.06 -3.41 -0.25
C GLU A 474 -33.84 -4.02 -0.94
N ILE A 475 -32.67 -3.31 -1.01
CA ILE A 475 -31.44 -3.89 -1.57
C ILE A 475 -30.64 -4.49 -0.44
N ASN A 476 -31.08 -5.62 0.03
CA ASN A 476 -30.36 -6.41 1.00
C ASN A 476 -29.20 -7.22 0.41
N ASN A 477 -29.04 -7.20 -0.93
CA ASN A 477 -28.08 -7.97 -1.71
C ASN A 477 -26.97 -7.09 -2.24
N TRP A 478 -25.98 -6.76 -1.43
CA TRP A 478 -24.83 -6.04 -1.91
C TRP A 478 -23.52 -6.80 -1.61
N THR A 479 -22.58 -6.67 -2.53
CA THR A 479 -21.20 -7.05 -2.34
C THR A 479 -20.33 -5.81 -2.41
N ARG A 480 -19.40 -5.71 -1.53
CA ARG A 480 -18.50 -4.58 -1.32
C ARG A 480 -17.07 -5.01 -1.60
N VAL A 481 -16.29 -4.19 -2.28
CA VAL A 481 -14.83 -4.27 -2.18
C VAL A 481 -14.43 -3.54 -0.92
N THR A 482 -13.99 -4.28 0.08
CA THR A 482 -13.76 -3.75 1.42
C THR A 482 -12.36 -3.22 1.63
N SER A 483 -11.38 -3.75 0.88
CA SER A 483 -9.98 -3.36 0.99
C SER A 483 -9.27 -3.56 -0.35
N LEU A 484 -8.35 -2.67 -0.66
CA LEU A 484 -7.40 -2.77 -1.75
C LEU A 484 -5.98 -2.61 -1.18
N THR A 485 -5.07 -3.53 -1.47
CA THR A 485 -3.67 -3.43 -1.04
C THR A 485 -2.74 -4.06 -2.07
N VAL A 486 -1.47 -3.67 -2.06
CA VAL A 486 -0.46 -4.23 -2.94
C VAL A 486 0.39 -5.22 -2.15
N TYR A 487 0.51 -6.44 -2.67
CA TYR A 487 1.33 -7.49 -2.10
C TYR A 487 1.96 -8.32 -3.22
N GLN A 488 3.26 -8.59 -3.12
CA GLN A 488 4.05 -9.30 -4.15
C GLN A 488 3.83 -8.70 -5.56
N GLY A 489 3.79 -7.37 -5.63
CA GLY A 489 3.60 -6.64 -6.87
C GLY A 489 2.22 -6.81 -7.53
N ARG A 490 1.22 -7.29 -6.83
CA ARG A 490 -0.16 -7.48 -7.31
C ARG A 490 -1.14 -6.66 -6.48
N LEU A 491 -2.19 -6.18 -7.10
CA LEU A 491 -3.32 -5.55 -6.40
C LEU A 491 -4.26 -6.64 -5.88
N PHE A 492 -4.44 -6.70 -4.58
CA PHE A 492 -5.39 -7.56 -3.89
C PHE A 492 -6.65 -6.80 -3.54
N ALA A 493 -7.80 -7.44 -3.73
CA ALA A 493 -9.12 -6.92 -3.40
C ALA A 493 -9.87 -7.92 -2.52
N SER A 494 -10.29 -7.50 -1.34
CA SER A 494 -11.15 -8.32 -0.47
C SER A 494 -12.62 -7.98 -0.65
N LEU A 495 -13.48 -8.98 -0.49
CA LEU A 495 -14.91 -8.84 -0.64
C LEU A 495 -15.65 -9.04 0.68
N GLY A 496 -16.71 -8.25 0.85
CA GLY A 496 -17.66 -8.38 1.94
C GLY A 496 -19.09 -8.36 1.45
N SER A 497 -19.89 -9.30 1.94
CA SER A 497 -21.33 -9.33 1.67
C SER A 497 -22.09 -9.16 2.98
N CYS A 498 -23.21 -8.44 2.94
CA CYS A 498 -24.05 -8.25 4.12
C CYS A 498 -24.58 -9.58 4.65
N LYS A 499 -24.66 -9.75 5.96
CA LYS A 499 -25.15 -10.99 6.58
C LYS A 499 -26.63 -11.26 6.27
N SER A 500 -27.44 -10.24 6.20
CA SER A 500 -28.85 -10.34 5.76
C SER A 500 -29.00 -10.69 4.29
N CYS A 501 -27.93 -10.51 3.50
CA CYS A 501 -27.85 -10.79 2.07
C CYS A 501 -27.10 -12.10 1.77
N VAL A 502 -26.71 -12.82 2.80
CA VAL A 502 -25.78 -13.94 2.73
C VAL A 502 -26.27 -15.06 1.83
N ASP A 503 -27.56 -15.30 1.85
CA ASP A 503 -28.16 -16.42 1.09
C ASP A 503 -28.20 -16.12 -0.41
N ASP A 504 -28.11 -14.83 -0.79
CA ASP A 504 -28.22 -14.38 -2.16
C ASP A 504 -26.87 -14.09 -2.83
N ALA A 505 -25.81 -13.75 -2.07
CA ALA A 505 -24.49 -13.59 -2.64
C ALA A 505 -23.87 -14.95 -2.95
N PRO A 506 -23.42 -15.20 -4.21
CA PRO A 506 -22.86 -16.48 -4.60
C PRO A 506 -21.66 -16.88 -3.73
N ALA A 507 -21.56 -18.19 -3.46
CA ALA A 507 -20.48 -18.74 -2.63
C ALA A 507 -19.08 -18.54 -3.24
N ASP A 508 -19.00 -18.34 -4.53
CA ASP A 508 -17.76 -18.12 -5.29
C ASP A 508 -17.20 -16.69 -5.16
N VAL A 509 -17.97 -15.73 -4.63
CA VAL A 509 -17.51 -14.34 -4.42
C VAL A 509 -17.54 -13.91 -2.95
N ARG A 510 -18.48 -14.43 -2.18
CA ARG A 510 -18.74 -14.02 -0.80
C ARG A 510 -17.55 -14.26 0.12
N GLY A 511 -17.06 -13.18 0.77
CA GLY A 511 -15.96 -13.26 1.74
C GLY A 511 -14.65 -13.80 1.15
N LYS A 512 -14.42 -13.60 -0.15
CA LYS A 512 -13.19 -14.00 -0.83
C LYS A 512 -12.23 -12.84 -1.03
N VAL A 513 -11.02 -13.20 -1.38
CA VAL A 513 -9.96 -12.29 -1.81
C VAL A 513 -9.59 -12.63 -3.25
N PHE A 514 -9.42 -11.61 -4.07
CA PHE A 514 -8.96 -11.72 -5.45
C PHE A 514 -7.73 -10.87 -5.67
N SER A 515 -6.91 -11.21 -6.68
CA SER A 515 -5.79 -10.37 -7.07
C SER A 515 -5.70 -10.19 -8.57
N VAL A 516 -5.10 -9.07 -8.97
CA VAL A 516 -4.85 -8.74 -10.37
C VAL A 516 -3.47 -8.10 -10.51
N GLN A 517 -2.87 -8.24 -11.68
CA GLN A 517 -1.64 -7.54 -12.04
C GLN A 517 -1.93 -6.61 -13.21
N ALA A 518 -1.64 -5.31 -13.03
CA ALA A 518 -1.64 -4.31 -14.08
C ALA A 518 -0.18 -3.93 -14.38
N GLY A 519 0.21 -4.04 -15.67
CA GLY A 519 1.61 -3.97 -16.04
C GLY A 519 2.43 -5.14 -15.49
N GLN A 520 3.67 -4.87 -15.12
CA GLN A 520 4.52 -5.73 -14.29
C GLN A 520 4.97 -4.93 -13.08
N CYS A 521 4.78 -5.48 -11.90
CA CYS A 521 5.18 -4.84 -10.67
C CYS A 521 5.76 -5.88 -9.72
N ILE A 522 6.71 -5.46 -8.91
CA ILE A 522 7.27 -6.21 -7.78
C ILE A 522 7.29 -5.31 -6.55
N SER A 523 7.25 -5.90 -5.37
CA SER A 523 7.31 -5.17 -4.11
C SER A 523 8.26 -5.83 -3.12
N TYR A 524 8.91 -5.02 -2.31
CA TYR A 524 9.56 -5.45 -1.09
C TYR A 524 8.57 -5.26 0.05
N ASP A 525 8.03 -6.36 0.53
CA ASP A 525 6.89 -6.40 1.44
C ASP A 525 7.29 -6.45 2.93
N ASP A 526 8.59 -6.32 3.22
CA ASP A 526 9.11 -6.06 4.56
C ASP A 526 9.33 -4.56 4.77
N ASP A 527 9.40 -4.11 6.03
CA ASP A 527 9.72 -2.71 6.33
C ASP A 527 11.18 -2.40 5.93
N LEU A 528 11.36 -1.43 5.05
CA LEU A 528 12.68 -0.93 4.64
C LEU A 528 13.47 -0.37 5.84
N GLY A 529 12.77 0.08 6.87
CA GLY A 529 13.33 0.74 8.04
C GLY A 529 13.85 2.16 7.77
N PRO A 530 14.15 2.91 8.83
CA PRO A 530 14.68 4.27 8.71
C PRO A 530 16.16 4.28 8.31
N GLY A 531 16.63 5.46 7.94
CA GLY A 531 18.02 5.72 7.56
C GLY A 531 18.29 5.48 6.08
N TRP A 532 19.58 5.52 5.71
CA TRP A 532 19.98 5.35 4.32
C TRP A 532 19.87 3.91 3.85
N LYS A 533 19.27 3.74 2.66
CA LYS A 533 19.17 2.48 1.94
C LYS A 533 19.54 2.67 0.48
N HIS A 534 20.26 1.72 -0.08
CA HIS A 534 20.55 1.69 -1.51
C HIS A 534 19.49 0.84 -2.22
N LEU A 535 18.74 1.44 -3.12
CA LEU A 535 17.73 0.77 -3.93
C LEU A 535 18.25 0.59 -5.35
N VAL A 536 18.11 -0.63 -5.90
CA VAL A 536 18.33 -0.89 -7.33
C VAL A 536 17.12 -1.61 -7.89
N ALA A 537 16.46 -0.98 -8.86
CA ALA A 537 15.29 -1.49 -9.55
C ALA A 537 15.67 -1.74 -11.02
N MET A 538 15.49 -2.97 -11.50
CA MET A 538 16.07 -3.39 -12.76
C MET A 538 15.10 -4.26 -13.58
N ARG A 539 15.05 -4.01 -14.88
CA ARG A 539 14.58 -4.96 -15.87
C ARG A 539 15.78 -5.69 -16.45
N ALA A 540 15.82 -7.02 -16.26
CA ALA A 540 16.87 -7.90 -16.75
C ALA A 540 16.24 -8.99 -17.63
N GLY A 541 16.32 -8.84 -18.95
CA GLY A 541 15.67 -9.70 -19.91
C GLY A 541 14.14 -9.72 -19.73
N ASN A 542 13.62 -10.81 -19.23
CA ASN A 542 12.18 -11.03 -19.06
C ASN A 542 11.72 -11.04 -17.59
N LYS A 543 12.47 -10.37 -16.70
CA LYS A 543 12.17 -10.24 -15.28
C LYS A 543 12.37 -8.82 -14.80
N LEU A 544 11.61 -8.43 -13.76
CA LEU A 544 11.94 -7.31 -12.90
C LEU A 544 12.67 -7.84 -11.66
N GLN A 545 13.64 -7.08 -11.19
CA GLN A 545 14.42 -7.37 -9.99
C GLN A 545 14.55 -6.12 -9.14
N LEU A 546 14.39 -6.28 -7.82
CA LEU A 546 14.57 -5.22 -6.83
C LEU A 546 15.63 -5.64 -5.83
N PHE A 547 16.61 -4.76 -5.62
CA PHE A 547 17.65 -4.95 -4.63
C PHE A 547 17.59 -3.85 -3.57
N VAL A 548 17.81 -4.24 -2.33
CA VAL A 548 17.98 -3.35 -1.18
C VAL A 548 19.34 -3.65 -0.55
N ASP A 549 20.15 -2.64 -0.40
CA ASP A 549 21.51 -2.76 0.15
C ASP A 549 22.29 -3.94 -0.47
N GLY A 550 22.29 -4.01 -1.81
CA GLY A 550 22.98 -5.04 -2.60
C GLY A 550 22.32 -6.43 -2.61
N ARG A 551 21.27 -6.66 -1.84
CA ARG A 551 20.56 -7.95 -1.76
C ARG A 551 19.33 -7.96 -2.66
N LEU A 552 19.17 -9.02 -3.47
CA LEU A 552 17.93 -9.25 -4.22
C LEU A 552 16.79 -9.56 -3.22
N VAL A 553 15.79 -8.68 -3.16
CA VAL A 553 14.66 -8.79 -2.21
C VAL A 553 13.33 -9.14 -2.89
N ALA A 554 13.20 -8.84 -4.19
CA ALA A 554 12.02 -9.22 -4.97
C ALA A 554 12.38 -9.47 -6.44
N GLU A 555 11.69 -10.43 -7.04
CA GLU A 555 11.83 -10.77 -8.46
C GLU A 555 10.46 -11.13 -9.04
N SER A 556 10.14 -10.65 -10.25
CA SER A 556 8.89 -10.99 -10.91
C SER A 556 8.92 -12.42 -11.49
N ALA A 557 7.76 -12.97 -11.76
CA ALA A 557 7.64 -14.05 -12.73
C ALA A 557 8.19 -13.59 -14.10
N ARG A 558 8.53 -14.55 -14.95
CA ARG A 558 8.94 -14.25 -16.34
C ARG A 558 7.76 -13.69 -17.12
N PHE A 559 8.00 -12.64 -17.90
CA PHE A 559 7.03 -12.03 -18.81
C PHE A 559 7.60 -11.89 -20.23
N ASP A 560 6.75 -11.70 -21.22
CA ASP A 560 7.19 -11.38 -22.56
C ASP A 560 7.66 -9.94 -22.65
N ALA A 561 8.97 -9.74 -22.67
CA ALA A 561 9.61 -8.42 -22.68
C ALA A 561 9.20 -7.58 -23.90
N ASN A 562 8.87 -8.21 -25.04
CA ASN A 562 8.45 -7.50 -26.24
C ASN A 562 7.10 -6.80 -26.11
N GLN A 563 6.30 -7.21 -25.11
CA GLN A 563 5.01 -6.60 -24.82
C GLN A 563 5.11 -5.32 -24.00
N TYR A 564 6.31 -4.95 -23.51
CA TYR A 564 6.54 -3.77 -22.67
C TYR A 564 7.51 -2.82 -23.34
N ASP A 565 7.00 -2.01 -24.27
CA ASP A 565 7.73 -0.90 -24.87
C ASP A 565 7.50 0.36 -24.03
N LEU A 566 8.52 0.74 -23.28
CA LEU A 566 8.47 1.88 -22.37
C LEU A 566 8.86 3.14 -23.12
N ALA A 567 7.90 3.68 -23.85
CA ALA A 567 8.05 4.82 -24.73
C ALA A 567 7.36 6.08 -24.18
N ALA A 568 7.27 6.22 -22.86
CA ALA A 568 6.73 7.41 -22.22
C ALA A 568 7.54 8.65 -22.63
N GLU A 569 6.91 9.61 -23.29
CA GLU A 569 7.48 10.90 -23.68
C GLU A 569 7.15 11.95 -22.61
N GLN A 570 7.49 11.63 -21.36
CA GLN A 570 7.25 12.47 -20.19
C GLN A 570 8.57 12.85 -19.54
N PRO A 571 8.65 13.98 -18.84
CA PRO A 571 9.80 14.27 -17.99
C PRO A 571 10.07 13.15 -16.99
N LEU A 572 11.34 12.80 -16.77
CA LEU A 572 11.72 11.98 -15.63
C LEU A 572 11.66 12.86 -14.38
N ARG A 573 10.98 12.40 -13.35
CA ARG A 573 10.90 13.08 -12.06
C ARG A 573 11.61 12.29 -10.98
N ILE A 574 12.35 12.99 -10.13
CA ILE A 574 12.97 12.46 -8.93
C ILE A 574 12.29 13.11 -7.73
N GLY A 575 11.74 12.33 -6.83
CA GLY A 575 11.02 12.80 -5.65
C GLY A 575 9.58 13.21 -5.88
N PHE A 576 8.98 12.85 -7.02
CA PHE A 576 7.56 13.04 -7.30
C PHE A 576 7.10 12.13 -8.44
N GLY A 577 5.87 11.64 -8.35
CA GLY A 577 5.24 10.82 -9.39
C GLY A 577 3.75 10.64 -9.16
N GLU A 578 3.29 9.42 -9.35
CA GLU A 578 1.85 9.11 -9.31
C GLU A 578 1.35 8.82 -7.89
N GLN A 579 2.24 8.56 -6.92
CA GLN A 579 1.84 8.41 -5.53
C GLN A 579 1.83 9.77 -4.82
N ASP A 580 3.01 10.31 -4.56
CA ASP A 580 3.16 11.56 -3.78
C ASP A 580 4.54 12.17 -3.97
N TYR A 581 4.74 13.36 -3.43
CA TYR A 581 6.05 13.93 -3.21
C TYR A 581 6.83 13.11 -2.19
N PHE A 582 8.11 12.91 -2.45
CA PHE A 582 8.96 12.12 -1.55
C PHE A 582 9.27 12.88 -0.27
N THR A 583 9.08 12.21 0.86
CA THR A 583 9.46 12.71 2.18
C THR A 583 10.76 12.06 2.64
N GLY A 584 11.86 12.82 2.71
CA GLY A 584 13.17 12.30 3.10
C GLY A 584 14.32 12.86 2.29
N GLN A 585 15.35 12.04 2.05
CA GLN A 585 16.49 12.45 1.23
C GLN A 585 16.73 11.44 0.11
N ILE A 586 17.11 11.95 -1.08
CA ILE A 586 17.51 11.13 -2.23
C ILE A 586 18.86 11.62 -2.73
N ARG A 587 19.76 10.69 -3.06
CA ARG A 587 21.09 10.98 -3.61
C ARG A 587 21.51 9.91 -4.62
N GLU A 588 22.53 10.23 -5.42
CA GLU A 588 23.21 9.29 -6.28
C GLU A 588 22.27 8.54 -7.23
N VAL A 589 21.29 9.26 -7.80
CA VAL A 589 20.31 8.67 -8.72
C VAL A 589 20.99 8.37 -10.06
N ARG A 590 20.93 7.13 -10.49
CA ARG A 590 21.50 6.67 -11.78
C ARG A 590 20.47 5.92 -12.60
N LEU A 591 20.51 6.15 -13.89
CA LEU A 591 19.70 5.44 -14.88
C LEU A 591 20.63 4.83 -15.94
N TYR A 592 20.54 3.52 -16.11
CA TYR A 592 21.29 2.76 -17.12
C TYR A 592 20.36 2.15 -18.14
N ARG A 593 20.75 2.12 -19.40
CA ARG A 593 20.08 1.40 -20.47
C ARG A 593 20.68 -0.01 -20.62
N ARG A 594 20.76 -0.73 -19.54
CA ARG A 594 21.16 -2.13 -19.41
C ARG A 594 20.88 -2.67 -18.02
N ALA A 595 20.87 -3.98 -17.88
CA ALA A 595 20.96 -4.62 -16.59
C ALA A 595 22.39 -4.51 -16.01
N LEU A 596 22.50 -4.24 -14.72
CA LEU A 596 23.75 -4.29 -13.98
C LEU A 596 24.04 -5.70 -13.49
N THR A 597 25.31 -6.04 -13.41
CA THR A 597 25.78 -7.29 -12.77
C THR A 597 25.77 -7.15 -11.25
N PRO A 598 25.74 -8.25 -10.49
CA PRO A 598 25.84 -8.20 -9.03
C PRO A 598 27.08 -7.43 -8.52
N ALA A 599 28.24 -7.59 -9.17
CA ALA A 599 29.46 -6.88 -8.80
C ALA A 599 29.34 -5.36 -9.02
N GLU A 600 28.65 -4.93 -10.09
CA GLU A 600 28.39 -3.51 -10.34
C GLU A 600 27.41 -2.92 -9.30
N ILE A 601 26.40 -3.69 -8.89
CA ILE A 601 25.45 -3.29 -7.83
C ILE A 601 26.19 -3.13 -6.50
N GLU A 602 27.07 -4.07 -6.15
CA GLU A 602 27.90 -3.99 -4.94
C GLU A 602 28.85 -2.79 -4.98
N SER A 603 29.45 -2.53 -6.15
CA SER A 603 30.31 -1.35 -6.35
C SER A 603 29.51 -0.04 -6.15
N LEU A 604 28.27 0.06 -6.66
CA LEU A 604 27.42 1.23 -6.44
C LEU A 604 27.06 1.44 -4.98
N GLN A 605 26.89 0.37 -4.22
CA GLN A 605 26.62 0.45 -2.79
C GLN A 605 27.77 1.08 -2.00
N SER A 606 29.01 0.95 -2.48
CA SER A 606 30.19 1.57 -1.85
C SER A 606 30.28 3.08 -2.09
N ILE A 607 29.53 3.63 -3.05
CA ILE A 607 29.49 5.06 -3.42
C ILE A 607 28.31 5.70 -2.70
N ARG A 608 28.58 6.48 -1.66
CA ARG A 608 27.55 7.11 -0.83
C ARG A 608 27.72 8.62 -0.74
#